data_6b6182763b2ca524d4af3088e707c24c
#
_entry.id   6b6182763b2ca524d4af3088e707c24c
#
_cell.length_a   1.000
_cell.length_b   1.000
_cell.length_c   1.000
_cell.angle_alpha   90.00
_cell.angle_beta   90.00
_cell.angle_gamma   90.00
#
_symmetry.space_group_name_H-M   'P 1'
#
loop_
_entity.id
_entity.type
_entity.pdbx_description
1 polymer ?
#
loop_
_entity_poly.entity_id
_entity_poly.type
_entity_poly.pdbx_seq_one_letter_code
_entity_poly.pdbx_strand_id
1 'polypeptide(L)'
;MIATPAILFGIETEYGIARDGVEDLDVVAESIALVRSAMEPGVRMRWDYEAENPHHDDRGWDVPELRQDFDEANYFEQDTHRELTFAEIKSDLALGNGARFYNDHAHPEYCTPECSTLAELVAHDRAGERVVMACAQRLSQARGATVRLYKNNTDFRGHSYGCHENYLLPRALPWDRLTAGVQAFLVTRQIFACAGKFAIEAEDKFVSPHFQIAQRSDFFSELQSVDTMQKRPLINTRDEPHADPRQWRRFHVIIGDANLSPFATRLKVGTTALVLEAILRDPKRAFPQLADPLAALPADRKSTRLNS
;
A
#
# COMPACT_ATOMS: atom_id res chain seq x y z
N MET A 1 25.22 -19.46 17.11
CA MET A 1 24.49 -18.37 16.45
C MET A 1 23.24 -18.98 15.85
N ILE A 2 22.07 -18.62 16.34
CA ILE A 2 20.80 -18.99 15.71
C ILE A 2 20.74 -18.17 14.42
N ALA A 3 20.61 -18.83 13.26
CA ALA A 3 20.47 -18.13 12.00
C ALA A 3 19.22 -17.25 12.08
N THR A 4 19.36 -15.96 11.80
CA THR A 4 18.20 -15.07 11.68
C THR A 4 17.34 -15.61 10.52
N PRO A 5 16.04 -15.87 10.72
CA PRO A 5 15.21 -16.34 9.63
C PRO A 5 15.22 -15.30 8.51
N ALA A 6 15.27 -15.76 7.27
CA ALA A 6 15.17 -14.89 6.12
C ALA A 6 13.80 -14.16 6.17
N ILE A 7 13.80 -12.84 6.09
CA ILE A 7 12.57 -12.04 6.04
C ILE A 7 12.00 -12.22 4.63
N LEU A 8 10.76 -12.73 4.54
CA LEU A 8 9.98 -12.61 3.29
C LEU A 8 9.34 -11.22 3.24
N PHE A 9 9.24 -10.69 2.04
CA PHE A 9 8.64 -9.38 1.83
C PHE A 9 7.89 -9.30 0.50
N GLY A 10 6.97 -8.37 0.41
CA GLY A 10 6.19 -8.06 -0.79
C GLY A 10 5.77 -6.60 -0.78
N ILE A 11 5.31 -6.11 -1.92
CA ILE A 11 4.69 -4.79 -2.05
C ILE A 11 3.35 -4.89 -2.75
N GLU A 12 2.46 -3.99 -2.35
CA GLU A 12 1.15 -3.74 -2.94
C GLU A 12 1.21 -2.38 -3.63
N THR A 13 0.71 -2.30 -4.85
CA THR A 13 0.69 -1.04 -5.61
C THR A 13 -0.69 -0.82 -6.21
N GLU A 14 -1.33 0.24 -5.78
CA GLU A 14 -2.55 0.76 -6.36
C GLU A 14 -2.26 1.68 -7.54
N TYR A 15 -3.18 1.69 -8.50
CA TYR A 15 -3.10 2.56 -9.68
C TYR A 15 -4.34 3.44 -9.78
N GLY A 16 -4.15 4.71 -10.11
CA GLY A 16 -5.24 5.54 -10.58
C GLY A 16 -5.65 5.12 -11.99
N ILE A 17 -6.94 5.27 -12.33
CA ILE A 17 -7.49 4.92 -13.63
C ILE A 17 -8.29 6.08 -14.21
N ALA A 18 -8.15 6.32 -15.51
CA ALA A 18 -8.94 7.26 -16.27
C ALA A 18 -9.20 6.74 -17.69
N ARG A 19 -10.23 7.25 -18.36
CA ARG A 19 -10.56 6.92 -19.74
C ARG A 19 -10.70 8.21 -20.55
N ASP A 20 -10.03 8.28 -21.69
CA ASP A 20 -10.08 9.45 -22.56
C ASP A 20 -11.51 9.78 -23.00
N GLY A 21 -11.87 11.04 -22.92
CA GLY A 21 -13.20 11.55 -23.29
C GLY A 21 -14.31 11.32 -22.26
N VAL A 22 -13.97 10.86 -21.04
CA VAL A 22 -14.95 10.65 -19.95
C VAL A 22 -14.49 11.43 -18.73
N GLU A 23 -15.25 12.48 -18.37
CA GLU A 23 -14.95 13.32 -17.19
C GLU A 23 -15.47 12.68 -15.89
N ASP A 24 -16.71 12.18 -15.89
CA ASP A 24 -17.34 11.51 -14.75
C ASP A 24 -17.26 9.99 -14.92
N LEU A 25 -16.03 9.46 -14.81
CA LEU A 25 -15.80 8.02 -14.91
C LEU A 25 -16.27 7.32 -13.62
N ASP A 26 -17.08 6.28 -13.77
CA ASP A 26 -17.27 5.30 -12.70
C ASP A 26 -15.98 4.51 -12.50
N VAL A 27 -15.11 5.04 -11.61
CA VAL A 27 -13.78 4.49 -11.36
C VAL A 27 -13.82 3.08 -10.79
N VAL A 28 -14.85 2.74 -10.01
CA VAL A 28 -15.04 1.39 -9.46
C VAL A 28 -15.34 0.40 -10.56
N ALA A 29 -16.34 0.71 -11.42
CA ALA A 29 -16.69 -0.16 -12.55
C ALA A 29 -15.52 -0.32 -13.53
N GLU A 30 -14.75 0.72 -13.76
CA GLU A 30 -13.59 0.67 -14.66
C GLU A 30 -12.43 -0.11 -14.05
N SER A 31 -12.19 0.02 -12.73
CA SER A 31 -11.21 -0.79 -11.99
C SER A 31 -11.57 -2.28 -12.04
N ILE A 32 -12.82 -2.63 -11.74
CA ILE A 32 -13.32 -4.01 -11.86
C ILE A 32 -13.13 -4.55 -13.28
N ALA A 33 -13.50 -3.76 -14.29
CA ALA A 33 -13.33 -4.17 -15.68
C ALA A 33 -11.87 -4.36 -16.07
N LEU A 34 -10.98 -3.49 -15.56
CA LEU A 34 -9.53 -3.63 -15.77
C LEU A 34 -9.01 -4.93 -15.16
N VAL A 35 -9.32 -5.19 -13.89
CA VAL A 35 -8.89 -6.41 -13.20
C VAL A 35 -9.40 -7.65 -13.92
N ARG A 36 -10.68 -7.69 -14.25
CA ARG A 36 -11.30 -8.81 -14.98
C ARG A 36 -10.70 -9.04 -16.37
N SER A 37 -10.11 -8.02 -16.97
CA SER A 37 -9.40 -8.18 -18.24
C SER A 37 -8.10 -9.01 -18.13
N ALA A 38 -7.63 -9.31 -16.89
CA ALA A 38 -6.55 -10.25 -16.62
C ALA A 38 -6.99 -11.72 -16.61
N MET A 39 -8.31 -12.00 -16.69
CA MET A 39 -8.82 -13.37 -16.72
C MET A 39 -8.37 -14.10 -17.99
N GLU A 40 -7.50 -15.07 -17.81
CA GLU A 40 -6.98 -15.98 -18.83
C GLU A 40 -7.18 -17.42 -18.36
N PRO A 41 -7.07 -18.43 -19.25
CA PRO A 41 -7.10 -19.83 -18.83
C PRO A 41 -6.07 -20.11 -17.74
N GLY A 42 -6.53 -20.53 -16.56
CA GLY A 42 -5.68 -20.79 -15.38
C GLY A 42 -5.67 -19.70 -14.32
N VAL A 43 -6.07 -18.48 -14.64
CA VAL A 43 -6.32 -17.43 -13.63
C VAL A 43 -7.69 -17.67 -12.99
N ARG A 44 -7.76 -17.56 -11.68
CA ARG A 44 -9.03 -17.80 -10.96
C ARG A 44 -9.26 -16.72 -9.91
N MET A 45 -10.52 -16.35 -9.71
CA MET A 45 -10.96 -15.67 -8.50
C MET A 45 -10.88 -16.67 -7.34
N ARG A 46 -9.96 -16.49 -6.40
CA ARG A 46 -9.67 -17.49 -5.37
C ARG A 46 -9.30 -16.92 -4.02
N TRP A 47 -9.46 -15.64 -3.79
CA TRP A 47 -9.17 -15.15 -2.47
C TRP A 47 -10.29 -15.57 -1.51
N ASP A 48 -9.90 -16.24 -0.44
CA ASP A 48 -10.81 -16.69 0.61
C ASP A 48 -10.66 -15.76 1.82
N TYR A 49 -11.69 -14.96 2.07
CA TYR A 49 -11.74 -14.02 3.19
C TYR A 49 -12.16 -14.67 4.51
N GLU A 50 -12.61 -15.94 4.53
CA GLU A 50 -13.09 -16.61 5.73
C GLU A 50 -11.99 -16.76 6.80
N ALA A 51 -10.74 -16.82 6.37
CA ALA A 51 -9.59 -16.95 7.27
C ALA A 51 -9.09 -15.59 7.80
N GLU A 52 -9.59 -14.47 7.27
CA GLU A 52 -9.17 -13.12 7.66
C GLU A 52 -10.01 -12.61 8.84
N ASN A 53 -9.35 -11.94 9.78
CA ASN A 53 -10.02 -11.20 10.85
C ASN A 53 -9.53 -9.74 10.84
N PRO A 54 -10.11 -8.89 9.99
CA PRO A 54 -9.68 -7.49 9.84
C PRO A 54 -9.85 -6.66 11.12
N HIS A 55 -10.64 -7.13 12.08
CA HIS A 55 -10.86 -6.48 13.38
C HIS A 55 -9.77 -6.79 14.40
N HIS A 56 -8.95 -7.84 14.17
CA HIS A 56 -7.90 -8.21 15.12
C HIS A 56 -6.66 -7.32 14.95
N ASP A 57 -6.29 -6.66 16.05
CA ASP A 57 -5.09 -5.83 16.14
C ASP A 57 -3.91 -6.66 16.66
N ASP A 58 -2.77 -6.62 15.98
CA ASP A 58 -1.54 -7.35 16.36
C ASP A 58 -1.03 -7.01 17.77
N ARG A 59 -1.53 -5.92 18.36
CA ARG A 59 -1.28 -5.54 19.75
C ARG A 59 -2.13 -6.33 20.77
N GLY A 60 -3.07 -7.18 20.31
CA GLY A 60 -3.75 -8.17 21.12
C GLY A 60 -5.18 -7.85 21.56
N TRP A 61 -5.92 -7.04 20.79
CA TRP A 61 -7.35 -6.80 21.02
C TRP A 61 -8.13 -6.75 19.72
N ASP A 62 -9.42 -6.92 19.80
CA ASP A 62 -10.34 -6.74 18.69
C ASP A 62 -10.98 -5.36 18.75
N VAL A 63 -11.10 -4.71 17.59
CA VAL A 63 -11.90 -3.49 17.46
C VAL A 63 -13.33 -3.84 17.09
N PRO A 64 -14.35 -3.17 17.66
CA PRO A 64 -15.74 -3.50 17.40
C PRO A 64 -16.18 -3.17 15.96
N GLU A 65 -15.61 -2.14 15.38
CA GLU A 65 -16.00 -1.61 14.07
C GLU A 65 -14.80 -1.00 13.37
N LEU A 66 -14.74 -1.15 12.05
CA LEU A 66 -13.81 -0.47 11.15
C LEU A 66 -14.60 0.47 10.24
N ARG A 67 -13.96 1.54 9.76
CA ARG A 67 -14.60 2.43 8.79
C ARG A 67 -15.00 1.71 7.50
N GLN A 68 -14.18 0.77 7.07
CA GLN A 68 -14.50 -0.05 5.90
C GLN A 68 -15.81 -0.81 6.02
N ASP A 69 -16.22 -1.21 7.24
CA ASP A 69 -17.50 -1.94 7.44
C ASP A 69 -18.68 -1.04 7.06
N PHE A 70 -18.62 0.25 7.40
CA PHE A 70 -19.64 1.22 7.02
C PHE A 70 -19.60 1.53 5.52
N ASP A 71 -18.41 1.62 4.95
CA ASP A 71 -18.26 1.88 3.52
C ASP A 71 -18.71 0.68 2.70
N GLU A 72 -18.45 -0.54 3.17
CA GLU A 72 -18.96 -1.77 2.56
C GLU A 72 -20.49 -1.85 2.66
N ALA A 73 -21.08 -1.57 3.83
CA ALA A 73 -22.53 -1.56 4.00
C ALA A 73 -23.19 -0.46 3.13
N ASN A 74 -22.65 0.76 3.16
CA ASN A 74 -23.13 1.85 2.32
C ASN A 74 -22.93 1.57 0.83
N TYR A 75 -21.88 0.87 0.46
CA TYR A 75 -21.59 0.48 -0.90
C TYR A 75 -22.70 -0.47 -1.44
N PHE A 76 -23.13 -1.44 -0.63
CA PHE A 76 -24.24 -2.30 -0.97
C PHE A 76 -25.56 -1.54 -1.06
N GLU A 77 -25.79 -0.55 -0.21
CA GLU A 77 -27.00 0.29 -0.26
C GLU A 77 -27.01 1.27 -1.45
N GLN A 78 -25.84 1.85 -1.77
CA GLN A 78 -25.71 2.84 -2.84
C GLN A 78 -25.52 2.21 -4.22
N ASP A 79 -24.99 0.99 -4.29
CA ASP A 79 -24.61 0.32 -5.53
C ASP A 79 -25.57 -0.83 -5.93
N THR A 80 -26.83 -0.75 -5.48
CA THR A 80 -27.88 -1.72 -5.81
C THR A 80 -28.09 -1.89 -7.30
N HIS A 81 -27.64 -0.94 -8.13
CA HIS A 81 -27.77 -1.01 -9.58
C HIS A 81 -26.76 -1.95 -10.26
N ARG A 82 -25.69 -2.37 -9.56
CA ARG A 82 -24.69 -3.29 -10.15
C ARG A 82 -25.02 -4.75 -9.94
N GLU A 83 -25.86 -5.08 -8.97
CA GLU A 83 -26.21 -6.47 -8.61
C GLU A 83 -24.99 -7.38 -8.41
N LEU A 84 -23.87 -6.81 -7.90
CA LEU A 84 -22.63 -7.56 -7.65
C LEU A 84 -22.49 -7.92 -6.18
N THR A 85 -21.99 -9.12 -5.91
CA THR A 85 -21.57 -9.53 -4.56
C THR A 85 -20.25 -8.83 -4.19
N PHE A 86 -19.92 -8.79 -2.90
CA PHE A 86 -18.65 -8.26 -2.41
C PHE A 86 -17.44 -8.90 -3.11
N ALA A 87 -17.42 -10.23 -3.23
CA ALA A 87 -16.37 -10.94 -3.94
C ALA A 87 -16.26 -10.54 -5.42
N GLU A 88 -17.39 -10.28 -6.08
CA GLU A 88 -17.40 -9.81 -7.47
C GLU A 88 -16.90 -8.37 -7.61
N ILE A 89 -17.18 -7.52 -6.64
CA ILE A 89 -16.68 -6.15 -6.58
C ILE A 89 -15.15 -6.15 -6.36
N LYS A 90 -14.66 -6.93 -5.42
CA LYS A 90 -13.21 -7.09 -5.20
C LYS A 90 -12.52 -7.69 -6.42
N SER A 91 -13.19 -8.58 -7.16
CA SER A 91 -12.64 -9.25 -8.36
C SER A 91 -11.25 -9.85 -8.13
N ASP A 92 -11.03 -10.45 -6.97
CA ASP A 92 -9.72 -10.96 -6.53
C ASP A 92 -9.20 -12.08 -7.42
N LEU A 93 -8.08 -11.82 -8.09
CA LEU A 93 -7.42 -12.77 -8.97
C LEU A 93 -6.09 -13.24 -8.37
N ALA A 94 -5.95 -14.56 -8.22
CA ALA A 94 -4.65 -15.19 -8.03
C ALA A 94 -4.03 -15.47 -9.41
N LEU A 95 -2.91 -14.81 -9.69
CA LEU A 95 -2.20 -14.94 -10.96
C LEU A 95 -1.24 -16.15 -10.96
N GLY A 96 -0.87 -16.61 -12.15
CA GLY A 96 -0.01 -17.78 -12.31
C GLY A 96 1.39 -17.65 -11.70
N ASN A 97 1.84 -16.44 -11.38
CA ASN A 97 3.11 -16.17 -10.71
C ASN A 97 2.99 -16.04 -9.19
N GLY A 98 1.80 -16.30 -8.61
CA GLY A 98 1.53 -16.15 -7.18
C GLY A 98 1.15 -14.73 -6.75
N ALA A 99 1.12 -13.78 -7.67
CA ALA A 99 0.67 -12.41 -7.38
C ALA A 99 -0.85 -12.35 -7.20
N ARG A 100 -1.31 -11.35 -6.47
CA ARG A 100 -2.72 -10.99 -6.35
C ARG A 100 -3.00 -9.74 -7.18
N PHE A 101 -4.11 -9.73 -7.91
CA PHE A 101 -4.56 -8.56 -8.64
C PHE A 101 -6.07 -8.38 -8.43
N TYR A 102 -6.48 -7.26 -7.87
CA TYR A 102 -7.86 -7.05 -7.44
C TYR A 102 -8.27 -5.58 -7.49
N ASN A 103 -9.56 -5.32 -7.27
CA ASN A 103 -10.07 -3.98 -7.07
C ASN A 103 -10.05 -3.64 -5.59
N ASP A 104 -9.15 -2.76 -5.15
CA ASP A 104 -9.19 -2.21 -3.81
C ASP A 104 -9.94 -0.88 -3.81
N HIS A 105 -11.19 -0.92 -3.29
CA HIS A 105 -12.13 0.19 -3.32
C HIS A 105 -12.40 0.70 -4.75
N ALA A 106 -11.63 1.63 -5.24
CA ALA A 106 -11.76 2.21 -6.58
C ALA A 106 -10.45 2.10 -7.41
N HIS A 107 -9.43 1.42 -6.87
CA HIS A 107 -8.12 1.33 -7.49
C HIS A 107 -7.80 -0.12 -7.87
N PRO A 108 -7.37 -0.38 -9.11
CA PRO A 108 -6.77 -1.67 -9.42
C PRO A 108 -5.44 -1.79 -8.67
N GLU A 109 -5.30 -2.85 -7.88
CA GLU A 109 -4.14 -3.10 -7.04
C GLU A 109 -3.44 -4.39 -7.42
N TYR A 110 -2.14 -4.30 -7.59
CA TYR A 110 -1.27 -5.45 -7.81
C TYR A 110 -0.37 -5.67 -6.61
N CYS A 111 -0.50 -6.87 -6.00
CA CYS A 111 0.37 -7.34 -4.93
C CYS A 111 1.38 -8.34 -5.49
N THR A 112 2.66 -8.12 -5.22
CA THR A 112 3.68 -9.11 -5.59
C THR A 112 3.46 -10.41 -4.82
N PRO A 113 3.91 -11.57 -5.34
CA PRO A 113 4.05 -12.74 -4.49
C PRO A 113 5.10 -12.47 -3.40
N GLU A 114 5.16 -13.36 -2.41
CA GLU A 114 6.20 -13.34 -1.38
C GLU A 114 7.57 -13.52 -2.03
N CYS A 115 8.47 -12.60 -1.71
CA CYS A 115 9.83 -12.58 -2.24
C CYS A 115 10.84 -12.82 -1.13
N SER A 116 11.86 -13.61 -1.43
CA SER A 116 12.98 -13.87 -0.52
C SER A 116 14.20 -13.01 -0.81
N THR A 117 14.25 -12.39 -1.98
CA THR A 117 15.33 -11.51 -2.42
C THR A 117 14.81 -10.20 -3.02
N LEU A 118 15.61 -9.14 -2.91
CA LEU A 118 15.30 -7.85 -3.53
C LEU A 118 15.29 -7.91 -5.06
N ALA A 119 15.98 -8.86 -5.66
CA ALA A 119 15.95 -9.07 -7.09
C ALA A 119 14.59 -9.63 -7.55
N GLU A 120 14.07 -10.61 -6.82
CA GLU A 120 12.72 -11.16 -7.03
C GLU A 120 11.65 -10.07 -6.85
N LEU A 121 11.70 -9.31 -5.75
CA LEU A 121 10.75 -8.25 -5.49
C LEU A 121 10.68 -7.24 -6.64
N VAL A 122 11.83 -6.72 -7.06
CA VAL A 122 11.90 -5.74 -8.17
C VAL A 122 11.41 -6.36 -9.48
N ALA A 123 11.74 -7.63 -9.75
CA ALA A 123 11.26 -8.33 -10.93
C ALA A 123 9.73 -8.47 -10.91
N HIS A 124 9.14 -8.82 -9.76
CA HIS A 124 7.69 -8.95 -9.61
C HIS A 124 6.96 -7.61 -9.63
N ASP A 125 7.51 -6.54 -9.04
CA ASP A 125 6.97 -5.17 -9.18
C ASP A 125 6.90 -4.75 -10.66
N ARG A 126 7.99 -4.97 -11.41
CA ARG A 126 8.03 -4.65 -12.85
C ARG A 126 7.15 -5.58 -13.70
N ALA A 127 7.01 -6.84 -13.30
CA ALA A 127 6.06 -7.76 -13.94
C ALA A 127 4.62 -7.30 -13.71
N GLY A 128 4.28 -6.83 -12.51
CA GLY A 128 2.98 -6.25 -12.18
C GLY A 128 2.63 -5.08 -13.07
N GLU A 129 3.53 -4.11 -13.25
CA GLU A 129 3.29 -3.00 -14.16
C GLU A 129 2.97 -3.47 -15.60
N ARG A 130 3.67 -4.51 -16.09
CA ARG A 130 3.39 -5.07 -17.41
C ARG A 130 2.03 -5.76 -17.50
N VAL A 131 1.64 -6.49 -16.45
CA VAL A 131 0.32 -7.12 -16.34
C VAL A 131 -0.77 -6.05 -16.39
N VAL A 132 -0.67 -5.04 -15.54
CA VAL A 132 -1.66 -3.96 -15.44
C VAL A 132 -1.74 -3.16 -16.75
N MET A 133 -0.61 -2.87 -17.39
CA MET A 133 -0.57 -2.23 -18.73
C MET A 133 -1.22 -3.09 -19.81
N ALA A 134 -0.97 -4.40 -19.84
CA ALA A 134 -1.61 -5.29 -20.79
C ALA A 134 -3.14 -5.35 -20.60
N CYS A 135 -3.59 -5.30 -19.34
CA CYS A 135 -5.02 -5.19 -19.01
C CYS A 135 -5.61 -3.86 -19.51
N ALA A 136 -4.90 -2.75 -19.33
CA ALA A 136 -5.36 -1.45 -19.83
C ALA A 136 -5.45 -1.41 -21.37
N GLN A 137 -4.52 -2.07 -22.07
CA GLN A 137 -4.58 -2.18 -23.53
C GLN A 137 -5.80 -2.99 -23.99
N ARG A 138 -6.07 -4.15 -23.36
CA ARG A 138 -7.25 -4.96 -23.63
C ARG A 138 -8.55 -4.19 -23.36
N LEU A 139 -8.62 -3.52 -22.22
CA LEU A 139 -9.79 -2.73 -21.86
C LEU A 139 -9.98 -1.54 -22.81
N SER A 140 -8.89 -0.87 -23.22
CA SER A 140 -8.95 0.22 -24.22
C SER A 140 -9.56 -0.25 -25.55
N GLN A 141 -9.15 -1.43 -26.01
CA GLN A 141 -9.73 -2.04 -27.22
C GLN A 141 -11.22 -2.33 -27.05
N ALA A 142 -11.62 -2.89 -25.93
CA ALA A 142 -13.03 -3.18 -25.62
C ALA A 142 -13.89 -1.92 -25.49
N ARG A 143 -13.33 -0.83 -24.98
CA ARG A 143 -14.01 0.46 -24.79
C ARG A 143 -14.00 1.35 -26.04
N GLY A 144 -13.14 1.09 -27.00
CA GLY A 144 -12.90 1.98 -28.14
C GLY A 144 -12.29 3.35 -27.75
N ALA A 145 -11.67 3.44 -26.57
CA ALA A 145 -11.08 4.65 -26.02
C ALA A 145 -9.86 4.28 -25.15
N THR A 146 -8.87 5.16 -25.05
CA THR A 146 -7.67 4.89 -24.27
C THR A 146 -7.97 4.86 -22.78
N VAL A 147 -7.66 3.76 -22.12
CA VAL A 147 -7.62 3.65 -20.67
C VAL A 147 -6.21 3.98 -20.19
N ARG A 148 -6.09 4.96 -19.31
CA ARG A 148 -4.84 5.45 -18.74
C ARG A 148 -4.68 5.00 -17.31
N LEU A 149 -3.47 4.62 -16.95
CA LEU A 149 -3.09 4.23 -15.60
C LEU A 149 -2.07 5.19 -15.04
N TYR A 150 -2.20 5.47 -13.76
CA TYR A 150 -1.33 6.39 -13.03
C TYR A 150 -0.72 5.69 -11.81
N LYS A 151 0.60 5.79 -11.66
CA LYS A 151 1.37 5.34 -10.50
C LYS A 151 2.00 6.56 -9.82
N ASN A 152 1.18 7.56 -9.49
CA ASN A 152 1.60 8.88 -9.04
C ASN A 152 1.16 9.24 -7.62
N ASN A 153 0.69 8.27 -6.83
CA ASN A 153 0.41 8.36 -5.41
C ASN A 153 -0.74 9.29 -4.96
N THR A 154 -1.25 10.18 -5.79
CA THR A 154 -2.38 11.08 -5.48
C THR A 154 -3.04 11.60 -6.75
N ASP A 155 -4.35 11.88 -6.67
CA ASP A 155 -5.12 12.55 -7.72
C ASP A 155 -5.14 14.09 -7.56
N PHE A 156 -4.47 14.63 -6.55
CA PHE A 156 -4.50 16.04 -6.15
C PHE A 156 -5.90 16.58 -5.80
N ARG A 157 -6.84 15.68 -5.48
CA ARG A 157 -8.21 15.99 -5.05
C ARG A 157 -8.53 15.43 -3.67
N GLY A 158 -7.51 15.00 -2.93
CA GLY A 158 -7.66 14.43 -1.60
C GLY A 158 -7.62 12.91 -1.54
N HIS A 159 -7.48 12.20 -2.68
CA HIS A 159 -7.34 10.75 -2.69
C HIS A 159 -5.88 10.35 -2.92
N SER A 160 -5.45 9.35 -2.19
CA SER A 160 -4.10 8.80 -2.27
C SER A 160 -4.15 7.35 -2.75
N TYR A 161 -3.27 7.01 -3.68
CA TYR A 161 -3.03 5.64 -4.12
C TYR A 161 -1.97 5.00 -3.23
N GLY A 162 -2.19 3.76 -2.79
CA GLY A 162 -1.27 3.06 -1.91
C GLY A 162 -0.02 2.53 -2.63
N CYS A 163 1.05 2.47 -1.86
CA CYS A 163 2.15 1.56 -2.12
C CYS A 163 2.62 1.03 -0.78
N HIS A 164 2.09 -0.11 -0.39
CA HIS A 164 2.33 -0.69 0.92
C HIS A 164 3.46 -1.72 0.84
N GLU A 165 4.12 -1.92 1.97
CA GLU A 165 5.19 -2.90 2.10
C GLU A 165 4.79 -3.91 3.17
N ASN A 166 5.01 -5.17 2.90
CA ASN A 166 4.73 -6.27 3.81
C ASN A 166 6.01 -7.01 4.14
N TYR A 167 6.22 -7.30 5.43
CA TYR A 167 7.35 -8.07 5.93
C TYR A 167 6.87 -9.15 6.87
N LEU A 168 7.21 -10.40 6.60
CA LEU A 168 6.89 -11.52 7.47
C LEU A 168 7.95 -11.60 8.58
N LEU A 169 7.55 -11.32 9.82
CA LEU A 169 8.44 -11.27 10.98
C LEU A 169 8.06 -12.33 12.02
N PRO A 170 9.03 -12.83 12.81
CA PRO A 170 8.72 -13.73 13.93
C PRO A 170 7.85 -13.03 14.97
N ARG A 171 6.78 -13.70 15.40
CA ARG A 171 5.88 -13.23 16.47
C ARG A 171 6.60 -13.04 17.81
N ALA A 172 7.70 -13.76 18.02
CA ALA A 172 8.52 -13.64 19.21
C ALA A 172 9.20 -12.26 19.38
N LEU A 173 9.31 -11.45 18.32
CA LEU A 173 9.76 -10.07 18.44
C LEU A 173 8.62 -9.22 19.03
N PRO A 174 8.77 -8.62 20.24
CA PRO A 174 7.72 -7.80 20.83
C PRO A 174 7.36 -6.60 19.95
N TRP A 175 6.06 -6.32 19.82
CA TRP A 175 5.54 -5.23 18.98
C TRP A 175 6.15 -3.87 19.32
N ASP A 176 6.22 -3.52 20.59
CA ASP A 176 6.79 -2.24 21.04
C ASP A 176 8.27 -2.09 20.65
N ARG A 177 9.02 -3.20 20.65
CA ARG A 177 10.42 -3.22 20.23
C ARG A 177 10.57 -3.02 18.72
N LEU A 178 9.72 -3.69 17.96
CA LEU A 178 9.65 -3.52 16.51
C LEU A 178 9.38 -2.07 16.15
N THR A 179 8.29 -1.51 16.67
CA THR A 179 7.84 -0.15 16.32
C THR A 179 8.82 0.92 16.82
N ALA A 180 9.31 0.81 18.05
CA ALA A 180 10.34 1.72 18.55
C ALA A 180 11.63 1.66 17.73
N GLY A 181 11.98 0.50 17.17
CA GLY A 181 13.17 0.34 16.34
C GLY A 181 13.06 0.90 14.93
N VAL A 182 11.86 0.88 14.34
CA VAL A 182 11.68 1.18 12.92
C VAL A 182 11.05 2.53 12.64
N GLN A 183 10.27 3.11 13.57
CA GLN A 183 9.40 4.26 13.32
C GLN A 183 10.16 5.51 12.86
N ALA A 184 11.25 5.88 13.54
CA ALA A 184 12.06 7.03 13.15
C ALA A 184 12.67 6.83 11.76
N PHE A 185 13.10 5.59 11.46
CA PHE A 185 13.61 5.25 10.13
C PHE A 185 12.54 5.39 9.05
N LEU A 186 11.32 4.88 9.27
CA LEU A 186 10.22 4.97 8.31
C LEU A 186 9.89 6.43 7.94
N VAL A 187 9.95 7.33 8.91
CA VAL A 187 9.75 8.77 8.67
C VAL A 187 10.92 9.37 7.90
N THR A 188 12.15 9.13 8.34
CA THR A 188 13.34 9.78 7.75
C THR A 188 13.75 9.20 6.40
N ARG A 189 13.43 7.93 6.09
CA ARG A 189 13.71 7.31 4.79
C ARG A 189 12.99 8.01 3.62
N GLN A 190 11.96 8.81 3.90
CA GLN A 190 11.25 9.55 2.86
C GLN A 190 12.18 10.45 2.05
N ILE A 191 13.28 10.91 2.65
CA ILE A 191 14.30 11.76 2.00
C ILE A 191 14.89 11.08 0.74
N PHE A 192 15.02 9.76 0.72
CA PHE A 192 15.66 9.03 -0.39
C PHE A 192 14.75 7.99 -1.05
N ALA A 193 13.59 7.69 -0.48
CA ALA A 193 12.72 6.61 -0.92
C ALA A 193 11.40 7.10 -1.54
N CYS A 194 11.12 8.39 -1.51
CA CYS A 194 9.88 8.96 -2.03
C CYS A 194 10.00 9.48 -3.46
N ALA A 195 8.84 9.75 -4.07
CA ALA A 195 8.72 10.14 -5.48
C ALA A 195 8.74 11.65 -5.71
N GLY A 196 8.50 12.46 -4.65
CA GLY A 196 8.40 13.90 -4.72
C GLY A 196 7.15 14.40 -5.46
N LYS A 197 6.64 15.57 -5.09
CA LYS A 197 5.61 16.30 -5.85
C LYS A 197 5.81 17.80 -5.77
N PHE A 198 5.34 18.51 -6.79
CA PHE A 198 5.21 19.96 -6.77
C PHE A 198 3.74 20.31 -6.94
N ALA A 199 3.03 20.38 -5.84
CA ALA A 199 1.60 20.67 -5.81
C ALA A 199 1.12 20.94 -4.37
N ILE A 200 -0.19 21.17 -4.26
CA ILE A 200 -0.97 21.13 -3.02
C ILE A 200 -2.15 20.20 -3.26
N GLU A 201 -2.66 19.58 -2.20
CA GLU A 201 -3.95 18.89 -2.27
C GLU A 201 -5.09 19.94 -2.37
N ALA A 202 -6.17 19.60 -3.09
CA ALA A 202 -7.19 20.56 -3.54
C ALA A 202 -7.91 21.33 -2.43
N GLU A 203 -7.91 20.84 -1.20
CA GLU A 203 -8.62 21.47 -0.09
C GLU A 203 -7.87 22.63 0.55
N ASP A 204 -6.56 22.74 0.32
CA ASP A 204 -5.74 23.78 0.95
C ASP A 204 -5.58 25.02 0.05
N LYS A 205 -6.68 25.75 -0.12
CA LYS A 205 -6.77 26.95 -0.99
C LYS A 205 -5.88 28.12 -0.56
N PHE A 206 -5.29 28.06 0.63
CA PHE A 206 -4.48 29.14 1.22
C PHE A 206 -2.98 28.88 1.12
N VAL A 207 -2.57 27.71 0.65
CA VAL A 207 -1.16 27.34 0.51
C VAL A 207 -0.76 27.38 -0.96
N SER A 208 0.32 28.10 -1.26
CA SER A 208 0.88 28.09 -2.62
C SER A 208 1.50 26.73 -2.94
N PRO A 209 1.45 26.28 -4.19
CA PRO A 209 2.14 25.08 -4.63
C PRO A 209 3.62 25.12 -4.24
N HIS A 210 4.11 24.04 -3.67
CA HIS A 210 5.49 23.92 -3.24
C HIS A 210 6.00 22.50 -3.46
N PHE A 211 7.31 22.33 -3.44
CA PHE A 211 7.92 21.00 -3.54
C PHE A 211 7.77 20.26 -2.21
N GLN A 212 7.40 18.99 -2.30
CA GLN A 212 7.34 18.03 -1.19
C GLN A 212 8.18 16.81 -1.57
N ILE A 213 8.96 16.29 -0.63
CA ILE A 213 9.79 15.10 -0.85
C ILE A 213 8.92 13.86 -1.01
N ALA A 214 7.87 13.72 -0.18
CA ALA A 214 6.94 12.61 -0.22
C ALA A 214 5.59 13.05 -0.78
N GLN A 215 5.05 12.32 -1.74
CA GLN A 215 3.75 12.62 -2.33
C GLN A 215 2.59 12.36 -1.36
N ARG A 216 2.75 11.39 -0.46
CA ARG A 216 1.71 10.93 0.46
C ARG A 216 1.82 11.47 1.88
N SER A 217 2.81 12.31 2.21
CA SER A 217 3.02 12.78 3.60
C SER A 217 1.84 13.58 4.18
N ASP A 218 1.00 14.19 3.33
CA ASP A 218 -0.17 14.97 3.76
C ASP A 218 -1.32 14.10 4.31
N PHE A 219 -1.31 12.80 3.99
CA PHE A 219 -2.42 11.90 4.28
C PHE A 219 -2.24 11.15 5.61
N PHE A 220 -1.06 11.14 6.20
CA PHE A 220 -0.80 10.39 7.44
C PHE A 220 -1.16 11.19 8.67
N SER A 221 -2.01 10.61 9.51
CA SER A 221 -2.53 11.24 10.72
C SER A 221 -2.28 10.44 12.00
N GLU A 222 -1.87 9.18 11.88
CA GLU A 222 -1.58 8.30 13.03
C GLU A 222 -0.30 7.49 12.84
N LEU A 223 0.30 7.10 13.95
CA LEU A 223 1.51 6.27 13.90
C LEU A 223 1.17 4.82 13.61
N GLN A 224 0.10 4.31 14.21
CA GLN A 224 -0.33 2.92 14.15
C GLN A 224 -1.85 2.84 14.28
N SER A 225 -2.49 2.10 13.38
CA SER A 225 -3.94 1.84 13.44
C SER A 225 -4.28 0.56 12.71
N VAL A 226 -5.32 -0.13 13.16
CA VAL A 226 -5.96 -1.21 12.43
C VAL A 226 -6.85 -0.67 11.30
N ASP A 227 -7.42 0.53 11.49
CA ASP A 227 -8.21 1.22 10.48
C ASP A 227 -7.30 2.06 9.57
N THR A 228 -7.45 1.90 8.26
CA THR A 228 -6.68 2.61 7.23
C THR A 228 -7.50 3.63 6.45
N MET A 229 -8.84 3.60 6.59
CA MET A 229 -9.74 4.42 5.78
C MET A 229 -9.98 5.80 6.40
N GLN A 230 -10.26 5.87 7.70
CA GLN A 230 -10.58 7.13 8.36
C GLN A 230 -9.33 7.89 8.83
N LYS A 231 -8.35 7.15 9.33
CA LYS A 231 -7.09 7.70 9.86
C LYS A 231 -5.94 6.89 9.30
N ARG A 232 -5.25 7.47 8.34
CA ARG A 232 -4.17 6.75 7.65
C ARG A 232 -2.93 6.65 8.55
N PRO A 233 -2.57 5.44 9.00
CA PRO A 233 -1.40 5.23 9.85
C PRO A 233 -0.12 5.08 9.04
N LEU A 234 1.04 5.24 9.70
CA LEU A 234 2.34 4.85 9.12
C LEU A 234 2.46 3.32 9.03
N ILE A 235 1.92 2.62 10.05
CA ILE A 235 1.95 1.17 10.20
C ILE A 235 0.52 0.69 10.45
N ASN A 236 0.04 -0.22 9.61
CA ASN A 236 -1.21 -0.92 9.86
C ASN A 236 -0.96 -2.05 10.87
N THR A 237 -1.84 -2.14 11.87
CA THR A 237 -1.74 -3.15 12.94
C THR A 237 -2.65 -4.35 12.77
N ARG A 238 -3.29 -4.49 11.59
CA ARG A 238 -4.15 -5.63 11.29
C ARG A 238 -3.34 -6.92 11.30
N ASP A 239 -3.75 -7.89 12.11
CA ASP A 239 -3.04 -9.16 12.28
C ASP A 239 -3.49 -10.21 11.27
N GLU A 240 -2.98 -10.09 10.05
CA GLU A 240 -3.28 -11.00 8.94
C GLU A 240 -1.96 -11.50 8.31
N PRO A 241 -1.24 -12.43 8.95
CA PRO A 241 0.09 -12.85 8.49
C PRO A 241 0.07 -13.74 7.25
N HIS A 242 -1.08 -14.30 6.83
CA HIS A 242 -1.21 -15.32 5.79
C HIS A 242 -0.23 -16.50 6.00
N ALA A 243 0.09 -16.77 7.26
CA ALA A 243 0.98 -17.81 7.75
C ALA A 243 0.49 -18.27 9.13
N ASP A 244 1.17 -19.23 9.79
CA ASP A 244 0.83 -19.62 11.17
C ASP A 244 0.95 -18.40 12.11
N PRO A 245 -0.17 -17.81 12.60
CA PRO A 245 -0.16 -16.59 13.40
C PRO A 245 0.49 -16.78 14.78
N ARG A 246 0.72 -18.03 15.23
CA ARG A 246 1.44 -18.30 16.48
C ARG A 246 2.95 -18.10 16.34
N GLN A 247 3.46 -18.17 15.11
CA GLN A 247 4.88 -18.05 14.79
C GLN A 247 5.24 -16.76 14.10
N TRP A 248 4.33 -16.23 13.29
CA TRP A 248 4.58 -15.15 12.35
C TRP A 248 3.60 -14.00 12.54
N ARG A 249 4.04 -12.79 12.17
CA ARG A 249 3.21 -11.60 11.98
C ARG A 249 3.51 -10.96 10.64
N ARG A 250 2.52 -10.32 10.08
CA ARG A 250 2.66 -9.41 8.95
C ARG A 250 2.97 -8.00 9.48
N PHE A 251 4.16 -7.52 9.24
CA PHE A 251 4.47 -6.11 9.50
C PHE A 251 4.11 -5.31 8.25
N HIS A 252 2.99 -4.59 8.33
CA HIS A 252 2.37 -3.90 7.21
C HIS A 252 2.67 -2.40 7.30
N VAL A 253 3.53 -1.90 6.40
CA VAL A 253 3.99 -0.51 6.33
C VAL A 253 3.19 0.23 5.27
N ILE A 254 2.41 1.22 5.70
CA ILE A 254 1.55 2.03 4.83
C ILE A 254 2.28 3.26 4.29
N ILE A 255 3.20 3.82 5.10
CA ILE A 255 3.97 5.00 4.71
C ILE A 255 4.98 4.66 3.60
N GLY A 256 4.93 5.43 2.54
CA GLY A 256 5.84 5.36 1.39
C GLY A 256 5.11 5.66 0.10
N ASP A 257 5.87 6.09 -0.89
CA ASP A 257 5.37 6.34 -2.23
C ASP A 257 5.62 5.12 -3.14
N ALA A 258 4.77 4.92 -4.14
CA ALA A 258 5.09 4.07 -5.27
C ALA A 258 6.23 4.71 -6.08
N ASN A 259 7.22 3.91 -6.44
CA ASN A 259 8.39 4.38 -7.16
C ASN A 259 8.35 3.92 -8.64
N LEU A 260 8.70 4.80 -9.56
CA LEU A 260 8.84 4.45 -10.98
C LEU A 260 10.18 3.78 -11.27
N SER A 261 11.22 4.10 -10.49
CA SER A 261 12.55 3.53 -10.66
C SER A 261 12.70 2.21 -9.90
N PRO A 262 13.12 1.12 -10.56
CA PRO A 262 13.46 -0.14 -9.90
C PRO A 262 14.54 0.02 -8.82
N PHE A 263 15.45 0.96 -9.02
CA PHE A 263 16.47 1.28 -8.03
C PHE A 263 15.87 1.88 -6.75
N ALA A 264 14.91 2.81 -6.89
CA ALA A 264 14.24 3.41 -5.74
C ALA A 264 13.39 2.38 -4.97
N THR A 265 12.65 1.50 -5.67
CA THR A 265 11.92 0.37 -5.05
C THR A 265 12.88 -0.53 -4.27
N ARG A 266 14.01 -0.91 -4.89
CA ARG A 266 15.04 -1.74 -4.25
C ARG A 266 15.64 -1.06 -3.01
N LEU A 267 15.91 0.23 -3.09
CA LEU A 267 16.49 1.00 -1.99
C LEU A 267 15.48 1.10 -0.84
N LYS A 268 14.23 1.44 -1.12
CA LYS A 268 13.15 1.56 -0.14
C LYS A 268 12.97 0.28 0.67
N VAL A 269 12.71 -0.83 -0.01
CA VAL A 269 12.44 -2.12 0.65
C VAL A 269 13.71 -2.69 1.26
N GLY A 270 14.85 -2.59 0.56
CA GLY A 270 16.11 -3.15 1.03
C GLY A 270 16.62 -2.50 2.30
N THR A 271 16.55 -1.17 2.41
CA THR A 271 16.97 -0.48 3.63
C THR A 271 16.02 -0.77 4.80
N THR A 272 14.72 -0.92 4.54
CA THR A 272 13.75 -1.34 5.56
C THR A 272 14.06 -2.76 6.04
N ALA A 273 14.31 -3.70 5.15
CA ALA A 273 14.67 -5.07 5.51
C ALA A 273 15.94 -5.11 6.36
N LEU A 274 16.96 -4.30 6.04
CA LEU A 274 18.19 -4.19 6.84
C LEU A 274 17.94 -3.66 8.25
N VAL A 275 17.06 -2.66 8.41
CA VAL A 275 16.68 -2.14 9.73
C VAL A 275 15.92 -3.19 10.52
N LEU A 276 14.95 -3.89 9.90
CA LEU A 276 14.22 -4.97 10.54
C LEU A 276 15.15 -6.12 10.96
N GLU A 277 16.11 -6.48 10.12
CA GLU A 277 17.13 -7.47 10.46
C GLU A 277 17.99 -7.04 11.64
N ALA A 278 18.38 -5.76 11.72
CA ALA A 278 19.14 -5.23 12.85
C ALA A 278 18.32 -5.30 14.15
N ILE A 279 17.02 -5.04 14.11
CA ILE A 279 16.11 -5.17 15.25
C ILE A 279 15.99 -6.64 15.67
N LEU A 280 15.85 -7.56 14.72
CA LEU A 280 15.75 -8.99 14.99
C LEU A 280 17.05 -9.55 15.62
N ARG A 281 18.22 -9.10 15.18
CA ARG A 281 19.51 -9.54 15.71
C ARG A 281 19.78 -9.04 17.13
N ASP A 282 19.35 -7.82 17.44
CA ASP A 282 19.52 -7.21 18.76
C ASP A 282 18.27 -6.40 19.16
N PRO A 283 17.22 -7.08 19.67
CA PRO A 283 15.99 -6.39 20.10
C PRO A 283 16.17 -5.42 21.27
N LYS A 284 17.33 -5.46 21.94
CA LYS A 284 17.64 -4.55 23.06
C LYS A 284 18.38 -3.29 22.60
N ARG A 285 18.86 -3.27 21.38
CA ARG A 285 19.56 -2.11 20.80
C ARG A 285 18.68 -0.87 20.86
N ALA A 286 19.26 0.24 21.28
CA ALA A 286 18.60 1.54 21.18
C ALA A 286 18.66 2.03 19.73
N PHE A 287 17.53 2.47 19.22
CA PHE A 287 17.38 3.12 17.92
C PHE A 287 17.06 4.60 18.11
N PRO A 288 17.42 5.48 17.17
CA PRO A 288 17.03 6.88 17.21
C PRO A 288 15.51 7.02 17.34
N GLN A 289 15.07 8.03 18.08
CA GLN A 289 13.66 8.36 18.24
C GLN A 289 13.43 9.78 17.74
N LEU A 290 12.25 10.04 17.18
CA LEU A 290 11.77 11.36 16.85
C LEU A 290 10.85 11.83 17.98
N ALA A 291 10.97 13.09 18.37
CA ALA A 291 10.10 13.68 19.41
C ALA A 291 8.61 13.67 18.97
N ASP A 292 8.38 13.96 17.68
CA ASP A 292 7.06 13.87 17.05
C ASP A 292 7.24 13.36 15.62
N PRO A 293 7.03 12.05 15.38
CA PRO A 293 7.19 11.47 14.06
C PRO A 293 6.16 11.98 13.04
N LEU A 294 4.93 12.27 13.45
CA LEU A 294 3.90 12.81 12.54
C LEU A 294 4.19 14.24 12.13
N ALA A 295 4.61 15.08 13.08
CA ALA A 295 5.01 16.45 12.75
C ALA A 295 6.29 16.51 11.91
N ALA A 296 7.15 15.49 11.97
CA ALA A 296 8.36 15.42 11.16
C ALA A 296 8.06 15.14 9.67
N LEU A 297 6.98 14.46 9.33
CA LEU A 297 6.61 14.16 7.93
C LEU A 297 6.42 15.41 7.09
N PRO A 298 5.57 16.38 7.48
CA PRO A 298 5.41 17.62 6.73
C PRO A 298 6.55 18.63 6.99
N ALA A 299 7.42 18.42 7.99
CA ALA A 299 8.54 19.32 8.28
C ALA A 299 9.57 19.35 7.14
N ASP A 300 9.66 18.30 6.35
CA ASP A 300 10.44 18.28 5.10
C ASP A 300 10.01 19.37 4.10
N ARG A 301 8.78 19.90 4.22
CA ARG A 301 8.31 21.07 3.46
C ARG A 301 9.10 22.33 3.76
N LYS A 302 9.66 22.47 4.95
CA LYS A 302 10.34 23.71 5.40
C LYS A 302 11.84 23.70 5.17
N SER A 303 12.47 22.52 5.05
CA SER A 303 13.92 22.40 4.87
C SER A 303 14.41 22.83 3.49
N THR A 304 13.52 22.92 2.49
CA THR A 304 13.82 23.43 1.15
C THR A 304 13.84 24.97 1.03
N ARG A 305 13.61 25.72 2.09
CA ARG A 305 14.06 27.10 2.12
C ARG A 305 15.60 27.11 2.25
N LEU A 306 16.27 26.95 1.13
CA LEU A 306 17.61 27.47 0.95
C LEU A 306 17.53 28.93 1.35
N ASN A 307 18.17 29.28 2.47
CA ASN A 307 18.37 30.67 2.83
C ASN A 307 19.13 31.33 1.67
N SER A 308 18.37 32.10 0.88
CA SER A 308 18.95 33.06 -0.04
C SER A 308 19.54 34.22 0.75
#